data_6b82ad7ed67c13c204dfb7dfa0ecb171
#
_entry.id   6b82ad7ed67c13c204dfb7dfa0ecb171
#
_cell.length_a   1.000
_cell.length_b   1.000
_cell.length_c   1.000
_cell.angle_alpha   90.00
_cell.angle_beta   90.00
_cell.angle_gamma   90.00
#
_symmetry.space_group_name_H-M   'P 1'
#
loop_
_entity.id
_entity.type
_entity.pdbx_description
1 polymer ?
#
loop_
_entity_poly.entity_id
_entity_poly.type
_entity_poly.pdbx_seq_one_letter_code
_entity_poly.pdbx_strand_id
1 'polypeptide(L)'
;MHSFKSRIIAGVALILSAGFAHAEDTIRLGMTPEPYMPFTQVNAAGEWEGLEADLSRAVCEKMKIKCDIKQMAWDGLIPSLNEKKVDFIIGAFSITDDRRKVVDFSTPYYTEGTSFVGAKSDSTKIATIDAPDGSGKIIDPSIVSGKIIGVQTSSVQAAYVAKYLKGAEAKSYDTADNSVADLVAGRVDYVLIPDLYIQTFLKSAAGADYEVKLEVPKNSALGEGVAYAIRKGDADTLGKVNGALAELNKDGTTQKLVDKWIFGKK
;
A
#
# COMPACT_ATOMS: atom_id res chain seq x y z
N MET A 1 43.28 -78.14 30.84
CA MET A 1 42.51 -77.89 29.57
C MET A 1 41.34 -76.98 29.90
N HIS A 2 41.46 -75.71 29.70
CA HIS A 2 40.39 -74.75 29.94
C HIS A 2 40.07 -74.05 28.61
N SER A 3 38.87 -74.28 28.13
CA SER A 3 38.31 -73.69 26.89
C SER A 3 37.83 -72.31 27.19
N PHE A 4 38.42 -71.30 26.49
CA PHE A 4 37.97 -69.86 26.47
C PHE A 4 36.92 -69.68 25.37
N LYS A 5 35.67 -69.47 25.78
CA LYS A 5 34.60 -69.11 24.81
C LYS A 5 34.62 -67.63 24.65
N SER A 6 35.03 -67.19 23.46
CA SER A 6 34.96 -65.79 22.97
C SER A 6 33.52 -65.42 22.69
N ARG A 7 32.98 -64.36 23.34
CA ARG A 7 31.67 -63.77 23.07
C ARG A 7 31.88 -62.52 22.13
N ILE A 8 31.44 -62.65 20.92
CA ILE A 8 31.37 -61.51 19.96
C ILE A 8 30.16 -60.73 20.36
N ILE A 9 30.36 -59.46 20.80
CA ILE A 9 29.30 -58.45 20.98
C ILE A 9 29.15 -57.68 19.66
N ALA A 10 28.05 -57.96 18.96
CA ALA A 10 27.67 -57.17 17.79
C ALA A 10 27.09 -55.83 18.25
N GLY A 11 27.83 -54.75 18.06
CA GLY A 11 27.34 -53.37 18.28
C GLY A 11 26.43 -52.92 17.14
N VAL A 12 25.16 -52.77 17.43
CA VAL A 12 24.20 -52.11 16.50
C VAL A 12 24.42 -50.61 16.56
N ALA A 13 25.04 -50.03 15.53
CA ALA A 13 25.13 -48.59 15.36
C ALA A 13 23.78 -48.05 14.93
N LEU A 14 23.06 -47.39 15.84
CA LEU A 14 21.85 -46.62 15.55
C LEU A 14 22.27 -45.31 14.86
N ILE A 15 22.11 -45.25 13.54
CA ILE A 15 22.28 -44.00 12.78
C ILE A 15 21.01 -43.15 13.02
N LEU A 16 21.11 -42.18 13.95
CA LEU A 16 20.12 -41.11 14.07
C LEU A 16 20.24 -40.23 12.83
N SER A 17 19.38 -40.43 11.86
CA SER A 17 19.12 -39.44 10.80
C SER A 17 18.44 -38.24 11.45
N ALA A 18 19.23 -37.23 11.82
CA ALA A 18 18.73 -35.90 12.16
C ALA A 18 18.09 -35.32 10.90
N GLY A 19 16.77 -35.45 10.79
CA GLY A 19 15.99 -34.73 9.80
C GLY A 19 16.21 -33.24 10.07
N PHE A 20 16.92 -32.56 9.19
CA PHE A 20 16.93 -31.10 9.15
C PHE A 20 15.50 -30.68 8.87
N ALA A 21 14.74 -30.31 9.91
CA ALA A 21 13.54 -29.51 9.72
C ALA A 21 13.99 -28.23 9.04
N HIS A 22 13.74 -28.09 7.74
CA HIS A 22 13.81 -26.80 7.08
C HIS A 22 12.77 -25.94 7.81
N ALA A 23 13.24 -25.00 8.61
CA ALA A 23 12.40 -23.91 9.05
C ALA A 23 11.88 -23.24 7.76
N GLU A 24 10.56 -23.28 7.57
CA GLU A 24 9.92 -22.64 6.45
C GLU A 24 10.31 -21.15 6.53
N ASP A 25 11.05 -20.66 5.55
CA ASP A 25 11.48 -19.25 5.52
C ASP A 25 10.24 -18.38 5.64
N THR A 26 10.16 -17.60 6.70
CA THR A 26 9.03 -16.71 6.95
C THR A 26 9.46 -15.29 6.67
N ILE A 27 8.73 -14.61 5.79
CA ILE A 27 8.93 -13.20 5.47
C ILE A 27 7.83 -12.36 6.14
N ARG A 28 8.19 -11.21 6.69
CA ARG A 28 7.27 -10.32 7.41
C ARG A 28 6.77 -9.25 6.47
N LEU A 29 5.46 -9.23 6.24
CA LEU A 29 4.77 -8.24 5.41
C LEU A 29 4.10 -7.20 6.30
N GLY A 30 4.49 -5.94 6.20
CA GLY A 30 3.82 -4.83 6.88
C GLY A 30 2.58 -4.37 6.11
N MET A 31 1.44 -4.29 6.80
CA MET A 31 0.17 -3.76 6.28
C MET A 31 -0.53 -2.91 7.33
N THR A 32 -1.27 -1.90 6.90
CA THR A 32 -2.16 -1.16 7.79
C THR A 32 -3.52 -1.85 7.89
N PRO A 33 -4.11 -1.99 9.11
CA PRO A 33 -5.45 -2.54 9.27
C PRO A 33 -6.57 -1.54 8.93
N GLU A 34 -6.21 -0.30 8.59
CA GLU A 34 -7.18 0.73 8.21
C GLU A 34 -7.96 0.29 6.96
N PRO A 35 -9.30 0.45 6.96
CA PRO A 35 -10.09 0.15 5.77
C PRO A 35 -9.67 1.01 4.59
N TYR A 36 -9.26 0.37 3.51
CA TYR A 36 -8.85 1.02 2.27
C TYR A 36 -9.35 0.22 1.05
N MET A 37 -10.66 -0.04 1.02
CA MET A 37 -11.25 -0.77 -0.10
C MET A 37 -11.23 0.06 -1.39
N PRO A 38 -10.96 -0.57 -2.54
CA PRO A 38 -10.91 -2.02 -2.80
C PRO A 38 -9.53 -2.68 -2.59
N PHE A 39 -8.53 -1.98 -2.06
CA PHE A 39 -7.19 -2.50 -1.89
C PHE A 39 -7.06 -3.45 -0.71
N THR A 40 -7.45 -3.01 0.49
CA THR A 40 -7.33 -3.85 1.68
C THR A 40 -8.24 -3.39 2.82
N GLN A 41 -8.69 -4.34 3.63
CA GLN A 41 -9.26 -4.15 4.96
C GLN A 41 -9.18 -5.43 5.76
N VAL A 42 -9.42 -5.33 7.06
CA VAL A 42 -9.70 -6.48 7.92
C VAL A 42 -11.21 -6.59 8.07
N ASN A 43 -11.80 -7.73 7.67
CA ASN A 43 -13.23 -7.95 7.76
C ASN A 43 -13.70 -8.27 9.19
N ALA A 44 -15.00 -8.41 9.40
CA ALA A 44 -15.58 -8.70 10.72
C ALA A 44 -15.13 -10.05 11.33
N ALA A 45 -14.60 -10.97 10.50
CA ALA A 45 -14.03 -12.24 10.98
C ALA A 45 -12.54 -12.12 11.36
N GLY A 46 -11.94 -10.92 11.21
CA GLY A 46 -10.52 -10.68 11.45
C GLY A 46 -9.61 -11.10 10.29
N GLU A 47 -10.16 -11.34 9.11
CA GLU A 47 -9.42 -11.78 7.94
C GLU A 47 -9.11 -10.60 7.01
N TRP A 48 -7.93 -10.63 6.41
CA TRP A 48 -7.54 -9.67 5.39
C TRP A 48 -8.26 -9.94 4.07
N GLU A 49 -8.88 -8.93 3.48
CA GLU A 49 -9.52 -8.98 2.17
C GLU A 49 -9.20 -7.74 1.33
N GLY A 50 -9.42 -7.83 0.03
CA GLY A 50 -9.12 -6.78 -0.95
C GLY A 50 -8.05 -7.20 -1.95
N LEU A 51 -7.80 -6.33 -2.94
CA LEU A 51 -6.84 -6.59 -4.01
C LEU A 51 -5.45 -6.94 -3.45
N GLU A 52 -4.96 -6.14 -2.52
CA GLU A 52 -3.61 -6.31 -1.98
C GLU A 52 -3.48 -7.51 -1.04
N ALA A 53 -4.54 -7.81 -0.29
CA ALA A 53 -4.57 -9.01 0.53
C ALA A 53 -4.48 -10.29 -0.35
N ASP A 54 -5.28 -10.36 -1.41
CA ASP A 54 -5.27 -11.49 -2.35
C ASP A 54 -3.96 -11.54 -3.16
N LEU A 55 -3.47 -10.38 -3.63
CA LEU A 55 -2.20 -10.29 -4.37
C LEU A 55 -1.02 -10.73 -3.50
N SER A 56 -0.98 -10.31 -2.23
CA SER A 56 0.09 -10.70 -1.30
C SER A 56 0.09 -12.20 -1.04
N ARG A 57 -1.08 -12.84 -0.88
CA ARG A 57 -1.17 -14.31 -0.77
C ARG A 57 -0.59 -14.98 -2.01
N ALA A 58 -0.97 -14.52 -3.21
CA ALA A 58 -0.47 -15.07 -4.46
C ALA A 58 1.05 -14.85 -4.64
N VAL A 59 1.57 -13.68 -4.27
CA VAL A 59 3.03 -13.39 -4.30
C VAL A 59 3.77 -14.33 -3.35
N CYS A 60 3.30 -14.50 -2.12
CA CYS A 60 3.92 -15.38 -1.13
C CYS A 60 3.91 -16.85 -1.59
N GLU A 61 2.81 -17.30 -2.19
CA GLU A 61 2.70 -18.64 -2.77
C GLU A 61 3.69 -18.86 -3.92
N LYS A 62 3.81 -17.89 -4.85
CA LYS A 62 4.81 -17.95 -5.94
C LYS A 62 6.24 -17.96 -5.42
N MET A 63 6.52 -17.20 -4.38
CA MET A 63 7.84 -17.20 -3.72
C MET A 63 8.11 -18.49 -2.94
N LYS A 64 7.09 -19.33 -2.67
CA LYS A 64 7.16 -20.53 -1.81
C LYS A 64 7.67 -20.20 -0.40
N ILE A 65 7.24 -19.09 0.13
CA ILE A 65 7.62 -18.56 1.44
C ILE A 65 6.34 -18.26 2.22
N LYS A 66 6.34 -18.57 3.53
CA LYS A 66 5.26 -18.16 4.41
C LYS A 66 5.35 -16.66 4.67
N CYS A 67 4.27 -15.93 4.41
CA CYS A 67 4.17 -14.52 4.76
C CYS A 67 3.43 -14.36 6.09
N ASP A 68 4.04 -13.62 7.00
CA ASP A 68 3.48 -13.24 8.29
C ASP A 68 3.12 -11.75 8.25
N ILE A 69 1.82 -11.45 8.23
CA ILE A 69 1.34 -10.06 8.14
C ILE A 69 1.50 -9.40 9.50
N LYS A 70 2.26 -8.30 9.54
CA LYS A 70 2.45 -7.43 10.69
C LYS A 70 1.60 -6.17 10.52
N GLN A 71 0.65 -5.98 11.43
CA GLN A 71 -0.21 -4.80 11.44
C GLN A 71 0.53 -3.60 12.05
N MET A 72 0.43 -2.46 11.39
CA MET A 72 0.97 -1.19 11.90
C MET A 72 0.23 -0.01 11.27
N ALA A 73 0.31 1.15 11.93
CA ALA A 73 -0.25 2.38 11.38
C ALA A 73 0.45 2.77 10.09
N TRP A 74 -0.25 3.48 9.21
CA TRP A 74 0.22 3.89 7.88
C TRP A 74 1.57 4.61 7.92
N ASP A 75 1.71 5.60 8.77
CA ASP A 75 2.94 6.41 8.92
C ASP A 75 4.11 5.62 9.52
N GLY A 76 3.83 4.50 10.19
CA GLY A 76 4.80 3.57 10.76
C GLY A 76 5.37 2.55 9.76
N LEU A 77 4.79 2.39 8.57
CA LEU A 77 5.17 1.33 7.61
C LEU A 77 6.62 1.49 7.10
N ILE A 78 6.97 2.64 6.54
CA ILE A 78 8.35 2.90 6.04
C ILE A 78 9.38 2.89 7.18
N PRO A 79 9.15 3.54 8.33
CA PRO A 79 10.03 3.38 9.49
C PRO A 79 10.26 1.94 9.91
N SER A 80 9.18 1.14 10.02
CA SER A 80 9.28 -0.28 10.41
C SER A 80 10.06 -1.14 9.40
N LEU A 81 9.94 -0.82 8.11
CA LEU A 81 10.73 -1.45 7.05
C LEU A 81 12.23 -1.14 7.22
N ASN A 82 12.58 0.12 7.46
CA ASN A 82 13.96 0.56 7.63
C ASN A 82 14.59 0.03 8.94
N GLU A 83 13.78 -0.10 9.99
CA GLU A 83 14.18 -0.70 11.27
C GLU A 83 14.22 -2.25 11.25
N LYS A 84 13.97 -2.87 10.10
CA LYS A 84 13.96 -4.33 9.92
C LYS A 84 12.90 -5.06 10.75
N LYS A 85 11.83 -4.39 11.15
CA LYS A 85 10.67 -5.00 11.82
C LYS A 85 9.83 -5.80 10.82
N VAL A 86 9.82 -5.38 9.56
CA VAL A 86 9.21 -6.06 8.41
C VAL A 86 10.20 -6.10 7.25
N ASP A 87 9.94 -6.96 6.27
CA ASP A 87 10.87 -7.20 5.16
C ASP A 87 10.40 -6.52 3.89
N PHE A 88 9.09 -6.39 3.70
CA PHE A 88 8.47 -5.54 2.70
C PHE A 88 7.09 -5.06 3.19
N ILE A 89 6.55 -4.03 2.54
CA ILE A 89 5.28 -3.42 2.91
C ILE A 89 4.39 -3.24 1.69
N ILE A 90 3.07 -3.25 1.91
CA ILE A 90 2.04 -2.96 0.91
C ILE A 90 0.98 -2.04 1.52
N GLY A 91 0.34 -1.23 0.71
CA GLY A 91 -0.67 -0.25 1.13
C GLY A 91 -0.86 0.81 0.05
N ALA A 92 -1.06 0.40 -1.21
CA ALA A 92 -1.14 1.29 -2.36
C ALA A 92 -0.01 2.34 -2.38
N PHE A 93 1.23 1.91 -2.08
CA PHE A 93 2.36 2.83 -2.02
C PHE A 93 2.68 3.39 -3.40
N SER A 94 2.36 4.66 -3.60
CA SER A 94 2.73 5.39 -4.81
C SER A 94 4.25 5.48 -4.93
N ILE A 95 4.75 5.16 -6.11
CA ILE A 95 6.15 5.24 -6.48
C ILE A 95 6.49 6.70 -6.73
N THR A 96 7.31 7.32 -5.87
CA THR A 96 7.79 8.70 -6.03
C THR A 96 9.29 8.78 -5.86
N ASP A 97 9.91 9.82 -6.43
CA ASP A 97 11.36 10.05 -6.30
C ASP A 97 11.78 10.21 -4.83
N ASP A 98 10.95 10.89 -4.01
CA ASP A 98 11.27 11.07 -2.59
C ASP A 98 11.25 9.75 -1.83
N ARG A 99 10.26 8.90 -2.09
CA ARG A 99 10.20 7.56 -1.48
C ARG A 99 11.32 6.65 -1.98
N ARG A 100 11.71 6.76 -3.27
CA ARG A 100 12.85 6.01 -3.84
C ARG A 100 14.18 6.30 -3.16
N LYS A 101 14.32 7.44 -2.46
CA LYS A 101 15.54 7.76 -1.68
C LYS A 101 15.70 6.84 -0.46
N VAL A 102 14.59 6.35 0.10
CA VAL A 102 14.56 5.64 1.38
C VAL A 102 14.08 4.18 1.29
N VAL A 103 13.43 3.80 0.18
CA VAL A 103 12.98 2.42 -0.11
C VAL A 103 13.22 2.09 -1.58
N ASP A 104 13.23 0.80 -1.90
CA ASP A 104 13.13 0.31 -3.28
C ASP A 104 11.70 -0.16 -3.55
N PHE A 105 11.28 -0.13 -4.81
CA PHE A 105 9.94 -0.52 -5.21
C PHE A 105 9.97 -1.72 -6.15
N SER A 106 9.00 -2.61 -5.99
CA SER A 106 8.73 -3.64 -7.00
C SER A 106 8.24 -3.03 -8.32
N THR A 107 8.05 -3.85 -9.34
CA THR A 107 7.23 -3.47 -10.49
C THR A 107 5.83 -3.07 -10.00
N PRO A 108 5.22 -2.01 -10.56
CA PRO A 108 3.87 -1.60 -10.15
C PRO A 108 2.84 -2.67 -10.52
N TYR A 109 1.87 -2.87 -9.64
CA TYR A 109 0.74 -3.78 -9.87
C TYR A 109 -0.55 -3.04 -10.25
N TYR A 110 -0.65 -1.73 -10.00
CA TYR A 110 -1.79 -0.89 -10.36
C TYR A 110 -1.38 0.58 -10.51
N THR A 111 -2.28 1.39 -11.10
CA THR A 111 -2.14 2.86 -11.13
C THR A 111 -3.39 3.47 -10.54
N GLU A 112 -3.23 4.24 -9.48
CA GLU A 112 -4.30 4.93 -8.79
C GLU A 112 -4.23 6.43 -9.08
N GLY A 113 -5.39 7.08 -9.22
CA GLY A 113 -5.52 8.52 -9.35
C GLY A 113 -5.71 9.22 -8.00
N THR A 114 -5.88 10.53 -8.06
CA THR A 114 -6.15 11.37 -6.88
C THR A 114 -7.31 12.31 -7.20
N SER A 115 -8.28 12.36 -6.29
CA SER A 115 -9.46 13.22 -6.38
C SER A 115 -9.37 14.39 -5.40
N PHE A 116 -9.74 15.58 -5.88
CA PHE A 116 -9.99 16.75 -5.06
C PHE A 116 -11.50 16.86 -4.83
N VAL A 117 -11.94 16.72 -3.59
CA VAL A 117 -13.35 16.54 -3.24
C VAL A 117 -13.81 17.64 -2.31
N GLY A 118 -15.01 18.14 -2.54
CA GLY A 118 -15.65 19.20 -1.75
C GLY A 118 -17.17 19.11 -1.81
N ALA A 119 -17.85 19.99 -1.08
CA ALA A 119 -19.29 20.07 -1.05
C ALA A 119 -19.89 20.47 -2.41
N LYS A 120 -21.02 19.86 -2.81
CA LYS A 120 -21.77 20.23 -4.03
C LYS A 120 -22.25 21.67 -4.00
N SER A 121 -22.56 22.20 -2.81
CA SER A 121 -22.96 23.59 -2.59
C SER A 121 -21.85 24.60 -2.87
N ASP A 122 -20.59 24.20 -2.85
CA ASP A 122 -19.49 25.03 -3.28
C ASP A 122 -19.38 25.03 -4.81
N SER A 123 -19.72 26.14 -5.43
CA SER A 123 -19.70 26.31 -6.89
C SER A 123 -18.31 26.66 -7.47
N THR A 124 -17.27 26.67 -6.63
CA THR A 124 -15.90 26.99 -7.06
C THR A 124 -15.41 25.99 -8.11
N LYS A 125 -15.02 26.52 -9.27
CA LYS A 125 -14.41 25.74 -10.35
C LYS A 125 -12.93 25.61 -10.09
N ILE A 126 -12.47 24.37 -9.91
CA ILE A 126 -11.07 24.08 -9.68
C ILE A 126 -10.36 23.99 -11.04
N ALA A 127 -9.56 25.00 -11.37
CA ALA A 127 -8.73 25.02 -12.56
C ALA A 127 -7.34 24.45 -12.27
N THR A 128 -6.61 24.14 -13.35
CA THR A 128 -5.23 23.65 -13.28
C THR A 128 -4.29 24.55 -14.05
N ILE A 129 -3.05 24.64 -13.59
CA ILE A 129 -1.93 25.32 -14.26
C ILE A 129 -0.77 24.34 -14.43
N ASP A 130 0.21 24.70 -15.24
CA ASP A 130 1.44 23.93 -15.35
C ASP A 130 2.28 24.10 -14.08
N ALA A 131 2.82 23.00 -13.55
CA ALA A 131 3.68 23.03 -12.38
C ALA A 131 4.98 23.79 -12.66
N PRO A 132 5.45 24.66 -11.74
CA PRO A 132 6.67 25.44 -11.95
C PRO A 132 7.94 24.62 -12.18
N ASP A 133 7.93 23.37 -11.73
CA ASP A 133 9.06 22.41 -11.84
C ASP A 133 8.95 21.47 -13.04
N GLY A 134 7.94 21.67 -13.91
CA GLY A 134 7.72 20.84 -15.09
C GLY A 134 7.17 19.44 -14.81
N SER A 135 6.72 19.15 -13.59
CA SER A 135 6.24 17.83 -13.17
C SER A 135 4.84 17.45 -13.68
N GLY A 136 4.21 18.33 -14.49
CA GLY A 136 2.87 18.16 -15.03
C GLY A 136 1.94 19.30 -14.64
N LYS A 137 0.62 19.03 -14.65
CA LYS A 137 -0.39 20.02 -14.22
C LYS A 137 -0.67 19.88 -12.71
N ILE A 138 -0.93 21.02 -12.09
CA ILE A 138 -1.31 21.13 -10.68
C ILE A 138 -2.61 21.92 -10.53
N ILE A 139 -3.32 21.75 -9.42
CA ILE A 139 -4.40 22.65 -9.02
C ILE A 139 -3.83 24.07 -8.95
N ASP A 140 -4.55 25.05 -9.52
CA ASP A 140 -4.16 26.45 -9.38
C ASP A 140 -4.20 26.86 -7.90
N PRO A 141 -3.03 27.16 -7.27
CA PRO A 141 -2.98 27.46 -5.86
C PRO A 141 -3.73 28.73 -5.47
N SER A 142 -3.99 29.64 -6.41
CA SER A 142 -4.75 30.87 -6.14
C SER A 142 -6.21 30.59 -5.78
N ILE A 143 -6.79 29.51 -6.35
CA ILE A 143 -8.20 29.12 -6.13
C ILE A 143 -8.41 28.59 -4.72
N VAL A 144 -7.41 27.91 -4.17
CA VAL A 144 -7.47 27.25 -2.86
C VAL A 144 -6.77 28.05 -1.76
N SER A 145 -6.34 29.27 -2.04
CA SER A 145 -5.71 30.15 -1.05
C SER A 145 -6.67 30.45 0.11
N GLY A 146 -6.19 30.28 1.34
CA GLY A 146 -6.98 30.44 2.56
C GLY A 146 -7.95 29.28 2.85
N LYS A 147 -7.94 28.23 2.05
CA LYS A 147 -8.74 27.02 2.24
C LYS A 147 -7.99 25.99 3.10
N ILE A 148 -8.75 25.17 3.81
CA ILE A 148 -8.23 24.06 4.61
C ILE A 148 -8.45 22.77 3.81
N ILE A 149 -7.37 22.04 3.52
CA ILE A 149 -7.40 20.80 2.75
C ILE A 149 -7.01 19.64 3.66
N GLY A 150 -7.95 18.71 3.88
CA GLY A 150 -7.71 17.47 4.62
C GLY A 150 -6.89 16.48 3.78
N VAL A 151 -5.86 15.91 4.39
CA VAL A 151 -4.98 14.90 3.77
C VAL A 151 -4.58 13.86 4.82
N GLN A 152 -4.29 12.65 4.38
CA GLN A 152 -3.67 11.67 5.28
C GLN A 152 -2.18 11.99 5.47
N THR A 153 -1.69 11.89 6.71
CA THR A 153 -0.26 12.11 7.01
C THR A 153 0.63 11.17 6.20
N SER A 154 1.85 11.61 5.87
CA SER A 154 2.83 10.81 5.10
C SER A 154 2.35 10.30 3.73
N SER A 155 1.20 10.79 3.23
CA SER A 155 0.68 10.47 1.91
C SER A 155 1.32 11.34 0.81
N VAL A 156 1.21 10.89 -0.44
CA VAL A 156 1.62 11.70 -1.60
C VAL A 156 0.71 12.92 -1.78
N GLN A 157 -0.53 12.85 -1.32
CA GLN A 157 -1.47 13.96 -1.32
C GLN A 157 -1.01 15.05 -0.35
N ALA A 158 -0.56 14.70 0.85
CA ALA A 158 0.00 15.65 1.81
C ALA A 158 1.25 16.33 1.23
N ALA A 159 2.15 15.57 0.60
CA ALA A 159 3.33 16.10 -0.06
C ALA A 159 2.97 17.04 -1.23
N TYR A 160 1.94 16.69 -2.01
CA TYR A 160 1.43 17.52 -3.11
C TYR A 160 0.91 18.87 -2.61
N VAL A 161 0.06 18.88 -1.56
CA VAL A 161 -0.45 20.13 -0.97
C VAL A 161 0.71 20.98 -0.46
N ALA A 162 1.63 20.40 0.30
CA ALA A 162 2.78 21.10 0.85
C ALA A 162 3.70 21.69 -0.24
N LYS A 163 3.84 21.00 -1.37
CA LYS A 163 4.70 21.44 -2.48
C LYS A 163 4.06 22.50 -3.35
N TYR A 164 2.81 22.32 -3.73
CA TYR A 164 2.19 23.10 -4.81
C TYR A 164 1.10 24.06 -4.36
N LEU A 165 0.36 23.75 -3.28
CA LEU A 165 -0.81 24.54 -2.90
C LEU A 165 -0.45 25.56 -1.80
N LYS A 166 0.57 26.37 -2.08
CA LYS A 166 0.99 27.45 -1.17
C LYS A 166 -0.16 28.41 -0.94
N GLY A 167 -0.43 28.75 0.33
CA GLY A 167 -1.56 29.59 0.74
C GLY A 167 -2.79 28.80 1.19
N ALA A 168 -2.90 27.51 0.87
CA ALA A 168 -3.83 26.61 1.53
C ALA A 168 -3.20 26.02 2.82
N GLU A 169 -4.04 25.70 3.80
CA GLU A 169 -3.65 24.96 4.99
C GLU A 169 -3.83 23.45 4.76
N ALA A 170 -2.76 22.67 4.87
CA ALA A 170 -2.85 21.21 4.89
C ALA A 170 -3.16 20.74 6.31
N LYS A 171 -4.38 20.21 6.55
CA LYS A 171 -4.74 19.57 7.81
C LYS A 171 -4.53 18.06 7.69
N SER A 172 -3.53 17.57 8.41
CA SER A 172 -3.12 16.16 8.36
C SER A 172 -3.89 15.31 9.37
N TYR A 173 -4.24 14.10 8.95
CA TYR A 173 -4.97 13.10 9.72
C TYR A 173 -4.24 11.76 9.68
N ASP A 174 -4.37 10.97 10.74
CA ASP A 174 -3.77 9.64 10.79
C ASP A 174 -4.38 8.69 9.76
N THR A 175 -5.70 8.84 9.48
CA THR A 175 -6.42 8.01 8.50
C THR A 175 -7.13 8.88 7.46
N ALA A 176 -7.40 8.29 6.29
CA ALA A 176 -8.22 8.90 5.26
C ALA A 176 -9.66 9.14 5.75
N ASP A 177 -10.23 8.19 6.52
CA ASP A 177 -11.57 8.29 7.11
C ASP A 177 -11.70 9.54 8.00
N ASN A 178 -10.70 9.85 8.81
CA ASN A 178 -10.72 11.04 9.67
C ASN A 178 -10.74 12.34 8.86
N SER A 179 -10.03 12.38 7.72
CA SER A 179 -10.06 13.56 6.84
C SER A 179 -11.44 13.75 6.19
N VAL A 180 -12.08 12.66 5.79
CA VAL A 180 -13.46 12.68 5.22
C VAL A 180 -14.48 13.04 6.30
N ALA A 181 -14.34 12.52 7.53
CA ALA A 181 -15.22 12.90 8.65
C ALA A 181 -15.15 14.41 8.95
N ASP A 182 -13.97 15.00 8.85
CA ASP A 182 -13.79 16.45 9.04
C ASP A 182 -14.33 17.27 7.86
N LEU A 183 -14.31 16.74 6.63
CA LEU A 183 -15.00 17.34 5.49
C LEU A 183 -16.51 17.36 5.75
N VAL A 184 -17.11 16.24 6.17
CA VAL A 184 -18.54 16.13 6.48
C VAL A 184 -18.93 17.06 7.63
N ALA A 185 -18.06 17.25 8.61
CA ALA A 185 -18.29 18.16 9.74
C ALA A 185 -18.01 19.64 9.42
N GLY A 186 -17.60 19.98 8.18
CA GLY A 186 -17.27 21.34 7.76
C GLY A 186 -16.02 21.91 8.44
N ARG A 187 -15.12 21.05 8.93
CA ARG A 187 -13.85 21.47 9.56
C ARG A 187 -12.69 21.57 8.58
N VAL A 188 -12.88 21.07 7.37
CA VAL A 188 -12.03 21.33 6.18
C VAL A 188 -12.93 21.67 5.01
N ASP A 189 -12.41 22.48 4.08
CA ASP A 189 -13.15 22.88 2.87
C ASP A 189 -13.13 21.76 1.82
N TYR A 190 -12.00 21.07 1.70
CA TYR A 190 -11.76 20.01 0.72
C TYR A 190 -10.95 18.87 1.34
N VAL A 191 -10.98 17.73 0.67
CA VAL A 191 -10.00 16.66 0.88
C VAL A 191 -9.29 16.34 -0.42
N LEU A 192 -7.99 16.08 -0.35
CA LEU A 192 -7.20 15.53 -1.45
C LEU A 192 -6.90 14.08 -1.10
N ILE A 193 -7.41 13.13 -1.91
CA ILE A 193 -7.56 11.75 -1.50
C ILE A 193 -7.48 10.81 -2.72
N PRO A 194 -7.04 9.55 -2.58
CA PRO A 194 -7.06 8.58 -3.66
C PRO A 194 -8.47 8.35 -4.22
N ASP A 195 -8.56 8.21 -5.55
CA ASP A 195 -9.84 8.19 -6.27
C ASP A 195 -10.69 6.94 -5.98
N LEU A 196 -10.07 5.75 -5.91
CA LEU A 196 -10.81 4.52 -5.65
C LEU A 196 -11.39 4.49 -4.23
N TYR A 197 -10.63 4.99 -3.26
CA TYR A 197 -11.09 5.08 -1.87
C TYR A 197 -12.32 5.97 -1.75
N ILE A 198 -12.28 7.20 -2.31
CA ILE A 198 -13.36 8.17 -2.14
C ILE A 198 -14.66 7.77 -2.83
N GLN A 199 -14.61 6.91 -3.86
CA GLN A 199 -15.81 6.44 -4.56
C GLN A 199 -16.79 5.70 -3.63
N THR A 200 -16.29 5.00 -2.62
CA THR A 200 -17.14 4.32 -1.63
C THR A 200 -17.89 5.33 -0.76
N PHE A 201 -17.20 6.36 -0.28
CA PHE A 201 -17.82 7.45 0.47
C PHE A 201 -18.87 8.19 -0.36
N LEU A 202 -18.55 8.60 -1.59
CA LEU A 202 -19.47 9.37 -2.45
C LEU A 202 -20.75 8.61 -2.81
N LYS A 203 -20.74 7.28 -2.74
CA LYS A 203 -21.94 6.42 -2.93
C LYS A 203 -22.75 6.23 -1.65
N SER A 204 -22.23 6.63 -0.50
CA SER A 204 -22.92 6.52 0.78
C SER A 204 -23.92 7.68 1.01
N ALA A 205 -24.82 7.52 1.99
CA ALA A 205 -25.73 8.60 2.39
C ALA A 205 -24.96 9.83 2.89
N ALA A 206 -23.85 9.66 3.60
CA ALA A 206 -23.01 10.75 4.10
C ALA A 206 -22.30 11.51 2.97
N GLY A 207 -22.03 10.83 1.85
CA GLY A 207 -21.39 11.42 0.67
C GLY A 207 -22.36 12.14 -0.29
N ALA A 208 -23.67 12.09 -0.05
CA ALA A 208 -24.71 12.61 -0.97
C ALA A 208 -24.53 14.09 -1.31
N ASP A 209 -23.99 14.90 -0.39
CA ASP A 209 -23.79 16.34 -0.56
C ASP A 209 -22.39 16.71 -1.05
N TYR A 210 -21.58 15.72 -1.42
CA TYR A 210 -20.19 15.89 -1.87
C TYR A 210 -19.97 15.39 -3.29
N GLU A 211 -18.94 15.91 -3.93
CA GLU A 211 -18.56 15.53 -5.29
C GLU A 211 -17.07 15.68 -5.53
N VAL A 212 -16.56 14.98 -6.55
CA VAL A 212 -15.24 15.25 -7.09
C VAL A 212 -15.26 16.60 -7.82
N LYS A 213 -14.55 17.58 -7.28
CA LYS A 213 -14.38 18.89 -7.88
C LYS A 213 -13.37 18.86 -9.03
N LEU A 214 -12.38 17.98 -8.90
CA LEU A 214 -11.36 17.75 -9.92
C LEU A 214 -10.74 16.35 -9.74
N GLU A 215 -10.67 15.57 -10.81
CA GLU A 215 -9.70 14.47 -10.91
C GLU A 215 -8.34 15.10 -11.19
N VAL A 216 -7.43 15.01 -10.22
CA VAL A 216 -6.15 15.69 -10.30
C VAL A 216 -5.32 15.10 -11.43
N PRO A 217 -4.83 15.91 -12.39
CA PRO A 217 -4.02 15.40 -13.47
C PRO A 217 -2.77 14.68 -12.98
N LYS A 218 -2.27 13.74 -13.79
CA LYS A 218 -1.02 13.04 -13.49
C LYS A 218 0.11 14.03 -13.20
N ASN A 219 0.79 13.81 -12.09
CA ASN A 219 1.90 14.62 -11.62
C ASN A 219 2.91 13.71 -10.91
N SER A 220 4.20 13.91 -11.10
CA SER A 220 5.24 13.05 -10.52
C SER A 220 5.22 13.04 -8.98
N ALA A 221 4.73 14.12 -8.34
CA ALA A 221 4.58 14.16 -6.88
C ALA A 221 3.49 13.21 -6.36
N LEU A 222 2.50 12.84 -7.20
CA LEU A 222 1.46 11.88 -6.87
C LEU A 222 1.85 10.44 -7.21
N GLY A 223 2.99 10.25 -7.89
CA GLY A 223 3.57 8.95 -8.20
C GLY A 223 3.25 8.42 -9.59
N GLU A 224 3.94 7.34 -9.95
CA GLU A 224 3.91 6.69 -11.28
C GLU A 224 3.15 5.37 -11.28
N GLY A 225 2.49 5.04 -10.19
CA GLY A 225 1.79 3.78 -9.95
C GLY A 225 2.03 3.31 -8.52
N VAL A 226 1.37 2.23 -8.12
CA VAL A 226 1.48 1.65 -6.77
C VAL A 226 2.20 0.31 -6.81
N ALA A 227 3.07 0.07 -5.82
CA ALA A 227 3.95 -1.09 -5.75
C ALA A 227 4.20 -1.53 -4.31
N TYR A 228 4.77 -2.72 -4.15
CA TYR A 228 5.39 -3.10 -2.87
C TYR A 228 6.61 -2.22 -2.62
N ALA A 229 6.78 -1.75 -1.38
CA ALA A 229 8.03 -1.12 -0.99
C ALA A 229 8.90 -2.11 -0.22
N ILE A 230 10.16 -2.16 -0.60
CA ILE A 230 11.19 -3.06 -0.08
C ILE A 230 12.28 -2.21 0.55
N ARG A 231 12.95 -2.72 1.56
CA ARG A 231 14.07 -2.01 2.19
C ARG A 231 15.11 -1.63 1.15
N LYS A 232 15.61 -0.41 1.27
CA LYS A 232 16.64 0.12 0.35
C LYS A 232 17.84 -0.79 0.28
N GLY A 233 18.20 -1.23 -0.95
CA GLY A 233 19.34 -2.11 -1.20
C GLY A 233 19.12 -3.60 -0.93
N ASP A 234 17.91 -4.04 -0.55
CA ASP A 234 17.56 -5.45 -0.39
C ASP A 234 17.20 -6.09 -1.75
N ALA A 235 18.23 -6.35 -2.54
CA ALA A 235 18.08 -6.87 -3.90
C ALA A 235 17.50 -8.30 -3.92
N ASP A 236 17.71 -9.10 -2.89
CA ASP A 236 17.20 -10.47 -2.81
C ASP A 236 15.67 -10.46 -2.64
N THR A 237 15.15 -9.74 -1.64
CA THR A 237 13.71 -9.59 -1.44
C THR A 237 13.03 -8.94 -2.65
N LEU A 238 13.64 -7.87 -3.22
CA LEU A 238 13.13 -7.21 -4.42
C LEU A 238 13.05 -8.16 -5.62
N GLY A 239 14.09 -8.97 -5.83
CA GLY A 239 14.15 -9.96 -6.91
C GLY A 239 13.07 -11.03 -6.78
N LYS A 240 12.87 -11.56 -5.55
CA LYS A 240 11.82 -12.55 -5.28
C LYS A 240 10.42 -12.00 -5.52
N VAL A 241 10.12 -10.79 -5.02
CA VAL A 241 8.81 -10.15 -5.22
C VAL A 241 8.55 -9.85 -6.70
N ASN A 242 9.55 -9.29 -7.41
CA ASN A 242 9.41 -9.01 -8.85
C ASN A 242 9.26 -10.28 -9.68
N GLY A 243 9.98 -11.36 -9.34
CA GLY A 243 9.83 -12.66 -9.99
C GLY A 243 8.42 -13.21 -9.83
N ALA A 244 7.88 -13.17 -8.61
CA ALA A 244 6.51 -13.59 -8.34
C ALA A 244 5.48 -12.73 -9.09
N LEU A 245 5.61 -11.41 -9.08
CA LEU A 245 4.73 -10.51 -9.84
C LEU A 245 4.78 -10.77 -11.35
N ALA A 246 5.97 -11.03 -11.91
CA ALA A 246 6.11 -11.35 -13.31
C ALA A 246 5.39 -12.66 -13.70
N GLU A 247 5.45 -13.69 -12.85
CA GLU A 247 4.71 -14.93 -13.05
C GLU A 247 3.19 -14.72 -12.95
N LEU A 248 2.71 -13.96 -11.93
CA LEU A 248 1.30 -13.65 -11.74
C LEU A 248 0.73 -12.79 -12.88
N ASN A 249 1.53 -11.90 -13.45
CA ASN A 249 1.16 -11.13 -14.64
C ASN A 249 1.07 -12.03 -15.87
N LYS A 250 2.04 -12.94 -16.04
CA LYS A 250 2.08 -13.86 -17.17
C LYS A 250 0.93 -14.86 -17.18
N ASP A 251 0.53 -15.40 -16.02
CA ASP A 251 -0.58 -16.35 -15.92
C ASP A 251 -1.96 -15.65 -15.79
N GLY A 252 -2.00 -14.32 -15.79
CA GLY A 252 -3.21 -13.52 -15.76
C GLY A 252 -3.82 -13.37 -14.35
N THR A 253 -3.18 -13.87 -13.30
CA THR A 253 -3.70 -13.79 -11.93
C THR A 253 -3.84 -12.34 -11.46
N THR A 254 -2.83 -11.49 -11.70
CA THR A 254 -2.91 -10.07 -11.33
C THR A 254 -4.12 -9.39 -11.97
N GLN A 255 -4.36 -9.63 -13.28
CA GLN A 255 -5.51 -9.05 -13.98
C GLN A 255 -6.84 -9.55 -13.42
N LYS A 256 -6.95 -10.84 -13.10
CA LYS A 256 -8.16 -11.40 -12.48
C LYS A 256 -8.45 -10.77 -11.12
N LEU A 257 -7.43 -10.52 -10.32
CA LEU A 257 -7.59 -9.85 -9.01
C LEU A 257 -8.02 -8.39 -9.18
N VAL A 258 -7.44 -7.66 -10.13
CA VAL A 258 -7.87 -6.31 -10.49
C VAL A 258 -9.32 -6.31 -10.98
N ASP A 259 -9.68 -7.23 -11.87
CA ASP A 259 -11.04 -7.38 -12.38
C ASP A 259 -12.05 -7.66 -11.25
N LYS A 260 -11.70 -8.54 -10.32
CA LYS A 260 -12.54 -8.87 -9.16
C LYS A 260 -12.76 -7.67 -8.26
N TRP A 261 -11.68 -7.02 -7.82
CA TRP A 261 -11.73 -6.04 -6.75
C TRP A 261 -12.02 -4.61 -7.21
N ILE A 262 -11.45 -4.21 -8.36
CA ILE A 262 -11.60 -2.85 -8.88
C ILE A 262 -12.84 -2.73 -9.76
N PHE A 263 -13.07 -3.71 -10.64
CA PHE A 263 -14.16 -3.65 -11.62
C PHE A 263 -15.38 -4.51 -11.26
N GLY A 264 -15.36 -5.23 -10.13
CA GLY A 264 -16.49 -6.04 -9.66
C GLY A 264 -16.88 -7.19 -10.62
N LYS A 265 -15.96 -7.61 -11.48
CA LYS A 265 -16.19 -8.74 -12.40
C LYS A 265 -16.09 -10.07 -11.62
N LYS A 266 -17.03 -10.98 -11.88
CA LYS A 266 -17.04 -12.31 -11.28
C LYS A 266 -16.21 -13.29 -12.08
#